data_59efa755fe19d1a4e484162f97d17e3e
#
_entry.id   59efa755fe19d1a4e484162f97d17e3e
#
_cell.length_a   1.000
_cell.length_b   1.000
_cell.length_c   1.000
_cell.angle_alpha   90.00
_cell.angle_beta   90.00
_cell.angle_gamma   90.00
#
_symmetry.space_group_name_H-M   'P 1'
#
loop_
_entity.id
_entity.type
_entity.pdbx_description
1 polymer ?
#
loop_
_entity_poly.entity_id
_entity_poly.type
_entity_poly.pdbx_seq_one_letter_code
_entity_poly.pdbx_strand_id
1 'polypeptide(L)'
;MMRDRIFTIVLALVLAIFVLPSCGRADAPVAYVDFTHLRKYNSKDKEHLPHMWDMLHTTATLQGIVNRKSPNIYIDYVVANKLEVDRFWWNYYREEGRWLAERDTVVYNDVVKLVEDYKSYIKGAVVYDSNVAATSCVASAVAGYEDLIAVRYDTSSESLYSRLILDGPKLKVKVWLVNEDGTSMFTGKGVIPQTDRMSTGSAKNDAYAWYIHNYMKANRCNGEYAGYYLDQYWRDHAGCSVMNAHCLTNHDFFVSKRAFFFDLSPWGDEPSTDEPEQAAGQDLVTLKSMLAEAYRINKGEKFCHIGGFPAWAYKYTTRVGGSHEPVATEWEFSRIISAYNAFKDADAIGYGAMANASFWQHFPLEENYPQKWVSEEELKQRGYLDENGKVIIGDRKFMIFYVGDYDASSWVTSLLPALWNDEGRGDLPLMWCISPVLDRRAPMVLDYIRKTASANDYFAAADNGAGYLMPGMLQEPRESGLPCGLDAWAAHCKPMYEKWGLTITGFVIDGYAPGLNEKGLACYASFSPDGIVPQKTPRTRLFGNMPVLRSGDDLVQTPEKNAEFIVWDMMSRNPTPFAWYRDILKSPTWHKEVMAKINELEPRIELLDAPTFFELYRRWLKENPDAAAGLIE
;
A
#
# COMPACT_ATOMS: atom_id res chain seq x y z
N MET A 1 11.25 -87.90 -13.24
CA MET A 1 12.14 -86.79 -12.93
C MET A 1 11.34 -85.53 -13.10
N MET A 2 10.87 -85.11 -11.97
CA MET A 2 9.98 -83.95 -11.82
C MET A 2 10.79 -82.66 -11.79
N ARG A 3 10.32 -81.62 -12.42
CA ARG A 3 10.78 -80.24 -12.20
C ARG A 3 9.57 -79.38 -11.98
N ASP A 4 9.46 -78.91 -10.76
CA ASP A 4 8.44 -78.02 -10.27
C ASP A 4 8.61 -76.62 -10.92
N ARG A 5 7.49 -76.08 -11.39
CA ARG A 5 7.38 -74.67 -11.75
C ARG A 5 6.64 -73.93 -10.63
N ILE A 6 7.36 -73.15 -9.91
CA ILE A 6 6.82 -72.21 -8.91
C ILE A 6 6.25 -71.04 -9.67
N PHE A 7 4.95 -70.81 -9.55
CA PHE A 7 4.26 -69.59 -9.99
C PHE A 7 4.39 -68.54 -8.88
N THR A 8 5.15 -67.47 -9.17
CA THR A 8 5.20 -66.31 -8.30
C THR A 8 4.05 -65.37 -8.63
N ILE A 9 3.07 -65.30 -7.75
CA ILE A 9 1.97 -64.33 -7.81
C ILE A 9 2.53 -63.01 -7.24
N VAL A 10 2.72 -61.98 -8.09
CA VAL A 10 3.01 -60.60 -7.65
C VAL A 10 1.68 -59.97 -7.26
N LEU A 11 1.47 -59.83 -5.96
CA LEU A 11 0.34 -59.10 -5.40
C LEU A 11 0.66 -57.60 -5.48
N ALA A 12 0.12 -56.90 -6.48
CA ALA A 12 0.18 -55.44 -6.55
C ALA A 12 -0.77 -54.85 -5.49
N LEU A 13 -0.23 -54.44 -4.36
CA LEU A 13 -0.94 -53.58 -3.40
C LEU A 13 -1.10 -52.20 -4.01
N VAL A 14 -2.27 -51.91 -4.54
CA VAL A 14 -2.71 -50.55 -4.84
C VAL A 14 -3.03 -49.90 -3.50
N LEU A 15 -2.11 -49.11 -2.96
CA LEU A 15 -2.40 -48.15 -1.88
C LEU A 15 -3.34 -47.08 -2.45
N ALA A 16 -4.63 -47.27 -2.31
CA ALA A 16 -5.60 -46.20 -2.40
C ALA A 16 -5.33 -45.26 -1.20
N ILE A 17 -4.60 -44.18 -1.43
CA ILE A 17 -4.55 -43.06 -0.50
C ILE A 17 -5.96 -42.49 -0.50
N PHE A 18 -6.80 -42.96 0.42
CA PHE A 18 -7.97 -42.21 0.84
C PHE A 18 -7.42 -40.91 1.45
N VAL A 19 -7.43 -39.83 0.67
CA VAL A 19 -7.46 -38.48 1.23
C VAL A 19 -8.79 -38.41 1.98
N LEU A 20 -8.74 -38.79 3.25
CA LEU A 20 -9.79 -38.42 4.19
C LEU A 20 -9.86 -36.90 4.10
N PRO A 21 -11.03 -36.31 3.84
CA PRO A 21 -11.18 -34.89 4.07
C PRO A 21 -10.72 -34.69 5.51
N SER A 22 -9.69 -33.88 5.72
CA SER A 22 -9.25 -33.48 7.04
C SER A 22 -10.53 -33.00 7.72
N CYS A 23 -10.99 -33.78 8.70
CA CYS A 23 -12.05 -33.34 9.59
C CYS A 23 -11.48 -32.11 10.26
N GLY A 24 -11.88 -30.94 9.78
CA GLY A 24 -11.34 -29.67 10.20
C GLY A 24 -11.48 -29.61 11.72
N ARG A 25 -10.36 -29.45 12.39
CA ARG A 25 -10.38 -28.83 13.71
C ARG A 25 -11.21 -27.56 13.50
N ALA A 26 -12.37 -27.47 14.16
CA ALA A 26 -13.14 -26.24 14.14
C ALA A 26 -12.17 -25.11 14.41
N ASP A 27 -12.01 -24.20 13.44
CA ASP A 27 -11.08 -23.08 13.62
C ASP A 27 -11.42 -22.39 14.91
N ALA A 28 -10.42 -22.06 15.73
CA ALA A 28 -10.65 -21.39 17.00
C ALA A 28 -11.51 -20.11 16.77
N PRO A 29 -12.42 -19.77 17.69
CA PRO A 29 -13.23 -18.57 17.59
C PRO A 29 -12.37 -17.33 17.34
N VAL A 30 -12.84 -16.41 16.50
CA VAL A 30 -12.18 -15.12 16.28
C VAL A 30 -12.45 -14.23 17.49
N ALA A 31 -11.39 -13.66 18.06
CA ALA A 31 -11.51 -12.59 19.04
C ALA A 31 -11.90 -11.30 18.31
N TYR A 32 -13.15 -10.91 18.46
CA TYR A 32 -13.68 -9.64 17.94
C TYR A 32 -13.51 -8.56 18.99
N VAL A 33 -12.56 -7.64 18.75
CA VAL A 33 -12.23 -6.55 19.69
C VAL A 33 -13.05 -5.34 19.34
N ASP A 34 -14.04 -5.02 20.18
CA ASP A 34 -14.91 -3.87 20.00
C ASP A 34 -14.31 -2.60 20.63
N PHE A 35 -13.69 -1.78 19.78
CA PHE A 35 -13.17 -0.46 20.12
C PHE A 35 -14.06 0.69 19.66
N THR A 36 -15.31 0.43 19.31
CA THR A 36 -16.25 1.47 18.85
C THR A 36 -16.47 2.56 19.90
N HIS A 37 -16.38 2.20 21.17
CA HIS A 37 -16.48 3.13 22.30
C HIS A 37 -15.35 4.17 22.35
N LEU A 38 -14.19 3.91 21.70
CA LEU A 38 -13.08 4.84 21.60
C LEU A 38 -13.29 5.91 20.54
N ARG A 39 -14.24 5.72 19.62
CA ARG A 39 -14.58 6.67 18.53
C ARG A 39 -15.06 8.04 19.05
N LYS A 40 -15.52 8.11 20.30
CA LYS A 40 -15.96 9.36 20.94
C LYS A 40 -14.80 10.33 21.22
N TYR A 41 -13.59 9.83 21.36
CA TYR A 41 -12.42 10.65 21.62
C TYR A 41 -11.89 11.27 20.33
N ASN A 42 -11.40 12.51 20.43
CA ASN A 42 -10.87 13.27 19.31
C ASN A 42 -9.65 14.09 19.73
N SER A 43 -9.03 14.80 18.80
CA SER A 43 -7.82 15.57 19.06
C SER A 43 -7.88 16.62 20.16
N LYS A 44 -9.09 17.00 20.63
CA LYS A 44 -9.29 17.96 21.73
C LYS A 44 -9.31 17.28 23.10
N ASP A 45 -9.52 15.97 23.13
CA ASP A 45 -9.64 15.18 24.35
C ASP A 45 -8.28 14.70 24.85
N LYS A 46 -7.44 15.66 25.27
CA LYS A 46 -6.05 15.37 25.65
C LYS A 46 -5.92 14.48 26.89
N GLU A 47 -6.94 14.37 27.70
CA GLU A 47 -6.95 13.52 28.89
C GLU A 47 -7.03 12.03 28.50
N HIS A 48 -7.89 11.69 27.53
CA HIS A 48 -8.17 10.31 27.14
C HIS A 48 -7.34 9.80 25.96
N LEU A 49 -6.79 10.71 25.14
CA LEU A 49 -5.97 10.32 23.99
C LEU A 49 -4.77 9.41 24.31
N PRO A 50 -4.00 9.63 25.40
CA PRO A 50 -2.93 8.74 25.78
C PRO A 50 -3.40 7.31 26.04
N HIS A 51 -4.49 7.17 26.79
CA HIS A 51 -5.08 5.87 27.08
C HIS A 51 -5.63 5.16 25.84
N MET A 52 -6.33 5.90 24.98
CA MET A 52 -6.79 5.39 23.69
C MET A 52 -5.61 4.88 22.85
N TRP A 53 -4.56 5.68 22.72
CA TRP A 53 -3.34 5.28 21.99
C TRP A 53 -2.73 4.00 22.55
N ASP A 54 -2.60 3.90 23.87
CA ASP A 54 -2.03 2.71 24.51
C ASP A 54 -2.85 1.45 24.20
N MET A 55 -4.18 1.55 24.29
CA MET A 55 -5.09 0.44 23.94
C MET A 55 -4.91 -0.01 22.50
N LEU A 56 -4.90 0.93 21.56
CA LEU A 56 -4.77 0.65 20.14
C LEU A 56 -3.38 0.09 19.81
N HIS A 57 -2.32 0.69 20.32
CA HIS A 57 -0.93 0.29 20.02
C HIS A 57 -0.60 -1.09 20.61
N THR A 58 -0.93 -1.32 21.88
CA THR A 58 -0.72 -2.62 22.52
C THR A 58 -1.50 -3.72 21.80
N THR A 59 -2.77 -3.45 21.45
CA THR A 59 -3.61 -4.42 20.74
C THR A 59 -3.11 -4.69 19.32
N ALA A 60 -2.69 -3.68 18.57
CA ALA A 60 -2.15 -3.85 17.22
C ALA A 60 -0.87 -4.72 17.22
N THR A 61 0.02 -4.54 18.20
CA THR A 61 1.21 -5.39 18.31
C THR A 61 0.85 -6.84 18.68
N LEU A 62 -0.09 -7.06 19.60
CA LEU A 62 -0.61 -8.38 19.90
C LEU A 62 -1.27 -9.03 18.68
N GLN A 63 -2.16 -8.30 18.01
CA GLN A 63 -2.89 -8.77 16.81
C GLN A 63 -1.92 -9.23 15.72
N GLY A 64 -0.90 -8.42 15.42
CA GLY A 64 0.09 -8.76 14.41
C GLY A 64 0.84 -10.05 14.72
N ILE A 65 1.17 -10.31 15.99
CA ILE A 65 1.84 -11.54 16.42
C ILE A 65 0.90 -12.74 16.33
N VAL A 66 -0.30 -12.61 16.88
CA VAL A 66 -1.30 -13.70 16.95
C VAL A 66 -1.78 -14.09 15.55
N ASN A 67 -1.95 -13.12 14.67
CA ASN A 67 -2.45 -13.34 13.30
C ASN A 67 -1.38 -13.82 12.31
N ARG A 68 -0.14 -14.04 12.68
CA ARG A 68 0.90 -14.50 11.73
C ARG A 68 0.56 -15.78 10.98
N LYS A 69 -0.09 -16.71 11.63
CA LYS A 69 -0.35 -18.07 11.07
C LYS A 69 -1.80 -18.29 10.70
N SER A 70 -2.71 -17.58 11.32
CA SER A 70 -4.16 -17.75 11.11
C SER A 70 -4.91 -16.49 11.58
N PRO A 71 -6.10 -16.20 11.02
CA PRO A 71 -6.90 -15.02 11.35
C PRO A 71 -7.63 -15.23 12.68
N ASN A 72 -7.05 -14.75 13.79
CA ASN A 72 -7.57 -15.00 15.15
C ASN A 72 -8.10 -13.75 15.85
N ILE A 73 -7.53 -12.55 15.60
CA ILE A 73 -7.96 -11.29 16.24
C ILE A 73 -8.42 -10.33 15.16
N TYR A 74 -9.62 -9.79 15.32
CA TYR A 74 -10.24 -8.77 14.48
C TYR A 74 -10.65 -7.56 15.31
N ILE A 75 -10.36 -6.34 14.86
CA ILE A 75 -10.66 -5.09 15.56
C ILE A 75 -11.79 -4.35 14.82
N ASP A 76 -12.81 -3.90 15.53
CA ASP A 76 -13.83 -2.98 15.03
C ASP A 76 -13.60 -1.58 15.60
N TYR A 77 -13.00 -0.71 14.79
CA TYR A 77 -12.67 0.64 15.23
C TYR A 77 -12.86 1.69 14.13
N VAL A 78 -12.34 1.43 12.91
CA VAL A 78 -12.17 2.46 11.89
C VAL A 78 -13.49 2.91 11.27
N VAL A 79 -13.69 4.22 11.23
CA VAL A 79 -14.76 4.90 10.46
C VAL A 79 -14.08 5.88 9.50
N ALA A 80 -14.34 5.72 8.21
CA ALA A 80 -13.84 6.62 7.18
C ALA A 80 -14.84 6.75 6.04
N ASN A 81 -14.91 7.92 5.42
CA ASN A 81 -15.84 8.18 4.29
C ASN A 81 -17.31 7.79 4.59
N LYS A 82 -17.76 8.00 5.82
CA LYS A 82 -19.10 7.62 6.33
C LYS A 82 -19.34 6.11 6.41
N LEU A 83 -18.28 5.30 6.26
CA LEU A 83 -18.34 3.86 6.37
C LEU A 83 -17.70 3.40 7.69
N GLU A 84 -18.34 2.50 8.42
CA GLU A 84 -17.71 1.71 9.49
C GLU A 84 -16.88 0.61 8.83
N VAL A 85 -15.64 0.92 8.46
CA VAL A 85 -14.81 0.14 7.53
C VAL A 85 -14.63 -1.29 7.99
N ASP A 86 -14.20 -1.47 9.23
CA ASP A 86 -13.93 -2.82 9.76
C ASP A 86 -15.24 -3.62 9.85
N ARG A 87 -16.32 -3.00 10.34
CA ARG A 87 -17.64 -3.65 10.46
C ARG A 87 -18.24 -4.00 9.11
N PHE A 88 -18.06 -3.14 8.10
CA PHE A 88 -18.57 -3.38 6.75
C PHE A 88 -17.95 -4.66 6.16
N TRP A 89 -16.63 -4.77 6.13
CA TRP A 89 -15.95 -5.93 5.57
C TRP A 89 -16.18 -7.19 6.40
N TRP A 90 -16.22 -7.08 7.73
CA TRP A 90 -16.57 -8.17 8.60
C TRP A 90 -17.96 -8.73 8.28
N ASN A 91 -18.99 -7.87 8.22
CA ASN A 91 -20.36 -8.28 7.94
C ASN A 91 -20.50 -8.85 6.54
N TYR A 92 -19.89 -8.21 5.55
CA TYR A 92 -19.92 -8.69 4.17
C TYR A 92 -19.42 -10.13 4.07
N TYR A 93 -18.28 -10.46 4.68
CA TYR A 93 -17.72 -11.81 4.59
C TYR A 93 -18.32 -12.81 5.58
N ARG A 94 -19.18 -12.39 6.46
CA ARG A 94 -19.99 -13.28 7.31
C ARG A 94 -21.34 -13.68 6.70
N GLU A 95 -21.74 -13.12 5.57
CA GLU A 95 -22.93 -13.57 4.86
C GLU A 95 -22.79 -15.02 4.40
N GLU A 96 -23.94 -15.71 4.26
CA GLU A 96 -23.99 -17.12 3.87
C GLU A 96 -23.16 -17.40 2.59
N GLY A 97 -22.38 -18.45 2.63
CA GLY A 97 -21.51 -18.87 1.52
C GLY A 97 -20.21 -18.07 1.37
N ARG A 98 -19.93 -17.09 2.25
CA ARG A 98 -18.68 -16.32 2.23
C ARG A 98 -17.68 -16.83 3.27
N TRP A 99 -16.46 -16.35 3.19
CA TRP A 99 -15.29 -16.86 3.92
C TRP A 99 -15.45 -17.00 5.43
N LEU A 100 -16.16 -16.08 6.08
CA LEU A 100 -16.32 -16.03 7.53
C LEU A 100 -17.73 -16.50 8.00
N ALA A 101 -18.57 -17.02 7.12
CA ALA A 101 -19.96 -17.33 7.41
C ALA A 101 -20.15 -18.22 8.66
N GLU A 102 -19.28 -19.22 8.81
CA GLU A 102 -19.38 -20.21 9.90
C GLU A 102 -18.37 -19.99 11.03
N ARG A 103 -17.65 -18.85 11.02
CA ARG A 103 -16.62 -18.58 12.05
C ARG A 103 -17.27 -18.12 13.36
N ASP A 104 -17.03 -18.87 14.42
CA ASP A 104 -17.39 -18.47 15.78
C ASP A 104 -16.65 -17.21 16.21
N THR A 105 -17.26 -16.43 17.10
CA THR A 105 -16.74 -15.15 17.55
C THR A 105 -16.85 -14.99 19.06
N VAL A 106 -15.81 -14.48 19.71
CA VAL A 106 -15.81 -14.06 21.10
C VAL A 106 -15.52 -12.55 21.14
N VAL A 107 -16.40 -11.78 21.77
CA VAL A 107 -16.25 -10.31 21.87
C VAL A 107 -15.37 -9.92 23.04
N TYR A 108 -14.42 -9.00 22.80
CA TYR A 108 -13.53 -8.43 23.80
C TYR A 108 -13.70 -6.91 23.85
N ASN A 109 -13.86 -6.36 25.04
CA ASN A 109 -13.89 -4.92 25.31
C ASN A 109 -12.75 -4.50 26.29
N ASP A 110 -11.98 -5.45 26.80
CA ASP A 110 -10.87 -5.22 27.72
C ASP A 110 -9.57 -5.80 27.14
N VAL A 111 -8.60 -4.90 26.93
CA VAL A 111 -7.27 -5.25 26.40
C VAL A 111 -6.51 -6.18 27.37
N VAL A 112 -6.66 -6.00 28.68
CA VAL A 112 -5.97 -6.85 29.67
C VAL A 112 -6.46 -8.29 29.56
N LYS A 113 -7.77 -8.48 29.48
CA LYS A 113 -8.38 -9.80 29.28
C LYS A 113 -7.95 -10.44 27.95
N LEU A 114 -7.92 -9.65 26.87
CA LEU A 114 -7.41 -10.12 25.58
C LEU A 114 -5.97 -10.59 25.68
N VAL A 115 -5.10 -9.79 26.31
CA VAL A 115 -3.69 -10.15 26.50
C VAL A 115 -3.54 -11.41 27.35
N GLU A 116 -4.33 -11.57 28.42
CA GLU A 116 -4.32 -12.78 29.25
C GLU A 116 -4.64 -14.05 28.45
N ASP A 117 -5.70 -13.99 27.63
CA ASP A 117 -6.15 -15.14 26.86
C ASP A 117 -5.16 -15.50 25.74
N TYR A 118 -4.46 -14.53 25.18
CA TYR A 118 -3.46 -14.73 24.11
C TYR A 118 -2.00 -14.70 24.60
N LYS A 119 -1.74 -14.69 25.91
CA LYS A 119 -0.37 -14.61 26.45
C LYS A 119 0.59 -15.71 26.00
N SER A 120 0.06 -16.87 25.58
CA SER A 120 0.87 -17.97 25.04
C SER A 120 1.53 -17.64 23.69
N TYR A 121 1.05 -16.63 22.97
CA TYR A 121 1.61 -16.18 21.70
C TYR A 121 2.78 -15.20 21.88
N ILE A 122 2.91 -14.59 23.06
CA ILE A 122 3.89 -13.55 23.34
C ILE A 122 4.90 -14.00 24.40
N LYS A 123 6.10 -13.43 24.35
CA LYS A 123 7.19 -13.72 25.32
C LYS A 123 7.27 -12.71 26.45
N GLY A 124 6.44 -11.66 26.42
CA GLY A 124 6.42 -10.56 27.36
C GLY A 124 6.15 -9.22 26.69
N ALA A 125 6.76 -8.15 27.23
CA ALA A 125 6.57 -6.80 26.75
C ALA A 125 7.90 -6.10 26.39
N VAL A 126 7.84 -5.14 25.48
CA VAL A 126 8.81 -4.07 25.29
C VAL A 126 8.19 -2.78 25.83
N VAL A 127 8.91 -2.09 26.71
CA VAL A 127 8.43 -0.86 27.36
C VAL A 127 9.15 0.34 26.73
N TYR A 128 8.37 1.35 26.29
CA TYR A 128 8.88 2.51 25.60
C TYR A 128 8.59 3.83 26.33
N ASP A 129 9.33 4.87 25.96
CA ASP A 129 9.37 6.19 26.60
C ASP A 129 8.47 7.19 25.87
N SER A 130 7.49 7.76 26.57
CA SER A 130 6.64 8.82 26.02
C SER A 130 7.38 10.16 25.80
N ASN A 131 8.50 10.38 26.51
CA ASN A 131 9.29 11.60 26.35
C ASN A 131 10.21 11.56 25.11
N VAL A 132 10.49 10.35 24.60
CA VAL A 132 11.20 10.14 23.33
C VAL A 132 10.27 9.37 22.41
N ALA A 133 9.41 10.11 21.71
CA ALA A 133 8.27 9.59 20.95
C ALA A 133 8.66 8.50 19.92
N ALA A 134 9.83 8.62 19.31
CA ALA A 134 10.39 7.63 18.36
C ALA A 134 10.51 6.22 18.94
N THR A 135 10.64 6.10 20.28
CA THR A 135 10.69 4.78 20.93
C THR A 135 9.41 3.98 20.76
N SER A 136 8.27 4.61 20.45
CA SER A 136 7.02 3.90 20.11
C SER A 136 7.14 3.13 18.78
N CYS A 137 7.76 3.71 17.75
CA CYS A 137 8.06 3.02 16.49
C CYS A 137 9.10 1.91 16.69
N VAL A 138 10.16 2.19 17.46
CA VAL A 138 11.18 1.17 17.79
C VAL A 138 10.55 0.01 18.56
N ALA A 139 9.63 0.30 19.51
CA ALA A 139 8.91 -0.73 20.27
C ALA A 139 8.07 -1.63 19.36
N SER A 140 7.40 -1.06 18.34
CA SER A 140 6.65 -1.85 17.34
C SER A 140 7.55 -2.80 16.56
N ALA A 141 8.72 -2.32 16.13
CA ALA A 141 9.71 -3.14 15.42
C ALA A 141 10.26 -4.28 16.29
N VAL A 142 10.63 -3.97 17.53
CA VAL A 142 11.09 -4.95 18.54
C VAL A 142 9.98 -5.95 18.85
N ALA A 143 8.76 -5.47 19.09
CA ALA A 143 7.59 -6.31 19.37
C ALA A 143 7.36 -7.34 18.27
N GLY A 144 7.38 -6.91 17.02
CA GLY A 144 7.22 -7.80 15.87
C GLY A 144 8.30 -8.86 15.76
N TYR A 145 9.54 -8.53 16.03
CA TYR A 145 10.67 -9.46 15.91
C TYR A 145 10.76 -10.43 17.09
N GLU A 146 10.66 -9.90 18.33
CA GLU A 146 10.88 -10.67 19.57
C GLU A 146 9.63 -11.39 20.08
N ASP A 147 8.46 -11.22 19.43
CA ASP A 147 7.15 -11.70 19.89
C ASP A 147 6.75 -11.07 21.23
N LEU A 148 6.85 -9.74 21.33
CA LEU A 148 6.50 -8.95 22.50
C LEU A 148 5.33 -8.02 22.19
N ILE A 149 4.60 -7.55 23.19
CA ILE A 149 3.68 -6.43 23.02
C ILE A 149 4.34 -5.11 23.41
N ALA A 150 4.01 -4.04 22.69
CA ALA A 150 4.49 -2.71 22.99
C ALA A 150 3.64 -2.07 24.09
N VAL A 151 4.27 -1.57 25.15
CA VAL A 151 3.60 -0.94 26.30
C VAL A 151 4.31 0.37 26.64
N ARG A 152 3.55 1.47 26.73
CA ARG A 152 4.10 2.76 27.16
C ARG A 152 4.40 2.73 28.66
N TYR A 153 5.55 3.27 29.05
CA TYR A 153 5.86 3.47 30.46
C TYR A 153 4.92 4.51 31.08
N ASP A 154 4.14 4.10 32.05
CA ASP A 154 3.21 4.95 32.78
C ASP A 154 2.81 4.24 34.09
N THR A 155 3.22 4.79 35.22
CA THR A 155 2.99 4.19 36.55
C THR A 155 1.65 4.56 37.17
N SER A 156 0.77 5.30 36.48
CA SER A 156 -0.59 5.55 36.94
C SER A 156 -1.38 4.23 37.06
N SER A 157 -2.24 4.11 38.06
CA SER A 157 -2.97 2.87 38.36
C SER A 157 -3.81 2.34 37.20
N GLU A 158 -4.38 3.25 36.41
CA GLU A 158 -5.27 2.90 35.30
C GLU A 158 -4.52 2.61 33.97
N SER A 159 -3.20 2.84 33.93
CA SER A 159 -2.39 2.63 32.75
C SER A 159 -2.29 1.15 32.36
N LEU A 160 -2.09 0.85 31.06
CA LEU A 160 -1.82 -0.51 30.63
C LEU A 160 -0.50 -1.04 31.19
N TYR A 161 0.49 -0.17 31.44
CA TYR A 161 1.73 -0.56 32.08
C TYR A 161 1.45 -1.14 33.48
N SER A 162 0.74 -0.40 34.35
CA SER A 162 0.38 -0.90 35.69
C SER A 162 -0.45 -2.18 35.59
N ARG A 163 -1.47 -2.19 34.77
CA ARG A 163 -2.42 -3.31 34.67
C ARG A 163 -1.83 -4.58 33.99
N LEU A 164 -0.84 -4.47 33.13
CA LEU A 164 -0.23 -5.61 32.45
C LEU A 164 1.09 -6.07 33.04
N ILE A 165 1.88 -5.13 33.60
CA ILE A 165 3.24 -5.40 34.09
C ILE A 165 3.30 -5.50 35.61
N LEU A 166 2.65 -4.56 36.33
CA LEU A 166 2.78 -4.48 37.78
C LEU A 166 1.76 -5.37 38.50
N ASP A 167 0.48 -5.30 38.12
CA ASP A 167 -0.62 -5.88 38.92
C ASP A 167 -1.26 -7.13 38.26
N GLY A 168 -1.69 -7.09 37.01
CA GLY A 168 -2.50 -8.12 36.34
C GLY A 168 -1.70 -9.37 35.94
N PRO A 169 -1.60 -9.66 34.63
CA PRO A 169 -0.92 -10.86 34.13
C PRO A 169 0.59 -10.88 34.42
N LYS A 170 1.15 -9.78 34.94
CA LYS A 170 2.55 -9.60 35.32
C LYS A 170 3.50 -10.02 34.21
N LEU A 171 3.30 -9.44 33.03
CA LEU A 171 4.12 -9.74 31.88
C LEU A 171 5.58 -9.35 32.16
N LYS A 172 6.49 -10.22 31.79
CA LYS A 172 7.91 -9.93 31.92
C LYS A 172 8.35 -8.91 30.89
N VAL A 173 8.91 -7.78 31.30
CA VAL A 173 9.58 -6.85 30.41
C VAL A 173 10.88 -7.50 29.92
N LYS A 174 11.02 -7.61 28.61
CA LYS A 174 12.18 -8.21 27.93
C LYS A 174 13.12 -7.18 27.34
N VAL A 175 12.54 -6.06 26.88
CA VAL A 175 13.30 -4.96 26.30
C VAL A 175 12.80 -3.64 26.91
N TRP A 176 13.73 -2.84 27.36
CA TRP A 176 13.49 -1.51 27.89
C TRP A 176 14.03 -0.48 26.91
N LEU A 177 13.18 0.45 26.47
CA LEU A 177 13.52 1.65 25.68
C LEU A 177 13.37 2.93 26.51
N VAL A 178 13.28 2.76 27.82
CA VAL A 178 13.23 3.76 28.88
C VAL A 178 13.99 3.14 30.07
N ASN A 179 14.58 3.94 30.93
CA ASN A 179 15.18 3.40 32.18
C ASN A 179 14.09 2.90 33.13
N GLU A 180 14.40 1.94 33.96
CA GLU A 180 13.43 1.34 34.88
C GLU A 180 12.81 2.35 35.89
N ASP A 181 13.51 3.45 36.18
CA ASP A 181 13.03 4.56 36.98
C ASP A 181 12.17 5.58 36.22
N GLY A 182 11.92 5.34 34.92
CA GLY A 182 11.12 6.20 34.05
C GLY A 182 11.89 7.37 33.43
N THR A 183 13.16 7.52 33.68
CA THR A 183 14.00 8.52 33.00
C THR A 183 14.29 8.08 31.55
N SER A 184 14.46 9.06 30.65
CA SER A 184 14.73 8.76 29.25
C SER A 184 16.07 8.06 29.04
N MET A 185 16.04 6.94 28.33
CA MET A 185 17.24 6.19 27.95
C MET A 185 18.04 6.92 26.85
N PHE A 186 17.34 7.58 25.92
CA PHE A 186 17.94 8.34 24.82
C PHE A 186 17.85 9.83 25.13
N THR A 187 19.00 10.51 25.16
CA THR A 187 19.08 11.91 25.63
C THR A 187 19.60 12.87 24.58
N GLY A 188 19.99 12.40 23.40
CA GLY A 188 20.69 13.21 22.41
C GLY A 188 22.12 13.58 22.80
N LYS A 189 22.72 12.89 23.79
CA LYS A 189 24.06 13.21 24.33
C LYS A 189 24.85 11.97 24.69
N GLY A 190 26.19 12.11 24.66
CA GLY A 190 27.10 11.05 25.09
C GLY A 190 27.14 9.84 24.14
N VAL A 191 27.26 8.66 24.71
CA VAL A 191 27.25 7.39 23.96
C VAL A 191 25.82 6.83 23.97
N ILE A 192 25.34 6.39 22.82
CA ILE A 192 24.02 5.74 22.70
C ILE A 192 24.06 4.46 23.53
N PRO A 193 23.13 4.26 24.48
CA PRO A 193 23.12 3.11 25.37
C PRO A 193 23.23 1.78 24.63
N GLN A 194 23.97 0.83 25.20
CA GLN A 194 24.16 -0.51 24.61
C GLN A 194 24.78 -0.52 23.21
N THR A 195 25.48 0.54 22.84
CA THR A 195 26.26 0.65 21.61
C THR A 195 27.64 1.26 21.87
N ASP A 196 28.53 1.21 20.89
CA ASP A 196 29.81 1.93 20.87
C ASP A 196 29.75 3.27 20.15
N ARG A 197 28.53 3.77 19.86
CA ARG A 197 28.30 4.94 19.00
C ARG A 197 28.03 6.20 19.83
N MET A 198 28.63 7.28 19.40
CA MET A 198 28.28 8.61 19.91
C MET A 198 26.87 9.00 19.46
N SER A 199 26.21 9.74 20.31
CA SER A 199 24.90 10.33 20.02
C SER A 199 24.92 11.14 18.72
N THR A 200 23.79 11.12 18.01
CA THR A 200 23.52 11.94 16.82
C THR A 200 23.26 13.41 17.16
N GLY A 201 23.12 13.75 18.43
CA GLY A 201 22.66 15.06 18.89
C GLY A 201 21.13 15.14 19.03
N SER A 202 20.40 14.06 18.72
CA SER A 202 18.94 13.95 18.71
C SER A 202 18.52 12.69 19.48
N ALA A 203 17.65 12.83 20.46
CA ALA A 203 17.13 11.67 21.20
C ALA A 203 16.30 10.74 20.29
N LYS A 204 15.53 11.32 19.40
CA LYS A 204 14.78 10.63 18.35
C LYS A 204 15.70 9.75 17.49
N ASN A 205 16.71 10.35 16.90
CA ASN A 205 17.63 9.66 16.00
C ASN A 205 18.54 8.66 16.73
N ASP A 206 18.85 8.89 18.00
CA ASP A 206 19.59 7.95 18.85
C ASP A 206 18.79 6.65 19.07
N ALA A 207 17.47 6.73 19.26
CA ALA A 207 16.61 5.56 19.37
C ALA A 207 16.62 4.72 18.07
N TYR A 208 16.55 5.34 16.91
CA TYR A 208 16.67 4.63 15.63
C TYR A 208 18.09 4.10 15.39
N ALA A 209 19.13 4.86 15.74
CA ALA A 209 20.52 4.39 15.64
C ALA A 209 20.78 3.16 16.53
N TRP A 210 20.18 3.12 17.74
CA TRP A 210 20.16 1.95 18.61
C TRP A 210 19.51 0.74 17.93
N TYR A 211 18.34 0.94 17.29
CA TYR A 211 17.65 -0.13 16.57
C TYR A 211 18.46 -0.64 15.37
N ILE A 212 19.04 0.26 14.57
CA ILE A 212 19.94 -0.10 13.48
C ILE A 212 21.09 -0.97 13.99
N HIS A 213 21.73 -0.56 15.09
CA HIS A 213 22.89 -1.27 15.64
C HIS A 213 22.51 -2.66 16.17
N ASN A 214 21.46 -2.74 17.02
CA ASN A 214 21.12 -3.95 17.76
C ASN A 214 20.24 -4.93 16.97
N TYR A 215 19.52 -4.45 15.94
CA TYR A 215 18.57 -5.26 15.18
C TYR A 215 18.94 -5.36 13.70
N MET A 216 18.97 -4.27 12.95
CA MET A 216 19.11 -4.35 11.50
C MET A 216 20.49 -4.91 11.08
N LYS A 217 21.59 -4.42 11.67
CA LYS A 217 22.93 -4.93 11.42
C LYS A 217 23.12 -6.39 11.81
N ALA A 218 22.37 -6.84 12.82
CA ALA A 218 22.35 -8.22 13.28
C ALA A 218 21.38 -9.11 12.48
N ASN A 219 20.74 -8.59 11.40
CA ASN A 219 19.69 -9.26 10.61
C ASN A 219 18.48 -9.68 11.50
N ARG A 220 18.17 -8.90 12.53
CA ARG A 220 17.05 -9.14 13.44
C ARG A 220 15.83 -8.28 13.08
N CYS A 221 15.50 -8.23 11.80
CA CYS A 221 14.26 -7.68 11.25
C CYS A 221 14.04 -8.25 9.85
N ASN A 222 12.84 -8.06 9.31
CA ASN A 222 12.56 -8.38 7.91
C ASN A 222 12.76 -7.12 7.05
N GLY A 223 13.77 -7.10 6.19
CA GLY A 223 14.06 -5.97 5.31
C GLY A 223 13.07 -5.76 4.16
N GLU A 224 12.17 -6.70 3.92
CA GLU A 224 11.14 -6.61 2.87
C GLU A 224 9.94 -5.76 3.29
N TYR A 225 9.84 -5.36 4.58
CA TYR A 225 8.69 -4.62 5.10
C TYR A 225 9.12 -3.52 6.07
N ALA A 226 8.48 -2.36 5.93
CA ALA A 226 8.64 -1.24 6.86
C ALA A 226 7.30 -0.52 7.09
N GLY A 227 7.12 0.05 8.27
CA GLY A 227 6.01 0.94 8.58
C GLY A 227 6.51 2.37 8.74
N TYR A 228 6.10 3.28 7.87
CA TYR A 228 6.22 4.72 8.06
C TYR A 228 4.94 5.21 8.73
N TYR A 229 4.94 5.16 10.04
CA TYR A 229 3.77 5.49 10.84
C TYR A 229 4.03 6.64 11.81
N LEU A 230 2.94 7.01 12.50
CA LEU A 230 3.02 7.98 13.57
C LEU A 230 3.85 7.42 14.73
N ASP A 231 4.76 8.21 15.20
CA ASP A 231 5.20 8.07 16.58
C ASP A 231 4.24 8.81 17.53
N GLN A 232 4.49 8.68 18.80
CA GLN A 232 3.60 9.21 19.84
C GLN A 232 3.55 10.76 19.88
N TYR A 233 4.54 11.47 19.31
CA TYR A 233 4.58 12.92 19.27
C TYR A 233 3.31 13.51 18.61
N TRP A 234 2.90 12.94 17.49
CA TRP A 234 1.81 13.47 16.66
C TRP A 234 0.44 13.39 17.33
N ARG A 235 0.28 12.54 18.32
CA ARG A 235 -0.93 12.45 19.14
C ARG A 235 -1.31 13.80 19.77
N ASP A 236 -0.32 14.54 20.25
CA ASP A 236 -0.51 15.74 21.07
C ASP A 236 -0.41 17.06 20.28
N HIS A 237 -0.05 16.99 18.99
CA HIS A 237 0.25 18.17 18.19
C HIS A 237 -0.87 18.55 17.24
N ALA A 238 -1.43 19.77 17.42
CA ALA A 238 -2.46 20.32 16.57
C ALA A 238 -1.90 20.70 15.17
N GLY A 239 -2.79 20.73 14.17
CA GLY A 239 -2.46 21.12 12.79
C GLY A 239 -2.07 19.98 11.86
N CYS A 240 -1.71 18.83 12.39
CA CYS A 240 -1.49 17.62 11.62
C CYS A 240 -2.80 16.84 11.44
N SER A 241 -3.11 16.36 10.24
CA SER A 241 -4.33 15.56 9.97
C SER A 241 -4.37 14.27 10.78
N VAL A 242 -3.22 13.77 11.18
CA VAL A 242 -3.06 12.58 12.01
C VAL A 242 -3.51 12.75 13.47
N MET A 243 -3.89 13.97 13.88
CA MET A 243 -4.46 14.20 15.21
C MET A 243 -5.74 13.41 15.46
N ASN A 244 -6.46 13.05 14.42
CA ASN A 244 -7.60 12.14 14.48
C ASN A 244 -7.21 10.70 14.16
N ALA A 245 -5.94 10.47 13.86
CA ALA A 245 -5.42 9.17 13.55
C ALA A 245 -4.97 8.47 14.81
N HIS A 246 -4.75 7.24 14.62
CA HIS A 246 -4.30 6.28 15.60
C HIS A 246 -3.25 5.40 14.94
N CYS A 247 -2.55 4.64 15.73
CA CYS A 247 -1.50 3.76 15.25
C CYS A 247 -2.01 2.52 14.50
N LEU A 248 -3.31 2.41 14.23
CA LEU A 248 -3.90 1.18 13.70
C LEU A 248 -3.86 1.01 12.19
N THR A 249 -3.50 2.02 11.42
CA THR A 249 -3.53 1.97 9.96
C THR A 249 -2.70 0.80 9.41
N ASN A 250 -3.26 -0.42 9.43
CA ASN A 250 -2.59 -1.67 9.06
C ASN A 250 -1.27 -1.95 9.81
N HIS A 251 -1.08 -1.37 10.99
CA HIS A 251 0.10 -1.51 11.83
C HIS A 251 0.36 -2.98 12.19
N ASP A 252 -0.71 -3.69 12.52
CA ASP A 252 -0.73 -5.13 12.81
C ASP A 252 -0.10 -5.97 11.69
N PHE A 253 -0.32 -5.61 10.43
CA PHE A 253 0.27 -6.32 9.29
C PHE A 253 1.79 -6.23 9.31
N PHE A 254 2.35 -5.04 9.47
CA PHE A 254 3.79 -4.83 9.49
C PHE A 254 4.44 -5.47 10.72
N VAL A 255 3.77 -5.47 11.87
CA VAL A 255 4.19 -6.26 13.04
C VAL A 255 4.20 -7.75 12.71
N SER A 256 3.17 -8.27 12.02
CA SER A 256 3.12 -9.68 11.63
C SER A 256 4.28 -10.07 10.71
N LYS A 257 4.74 -9.16 9.86
CA LYS A 257 5.86 -9.34 8.93
C LYS A 257 7.24 -9.12 9.58
N ARG A 258 7.32 -8.77 10.87
CA ARG A 258 8.56 -8.44 11.57
C ARG A 258 9.28 -7.24 10.93
N ALA A 259 8.51 -6.29 10.47
CA ALA A 259 8.97 -5.07 9.85
C ALA A 259 9.74 -4.17 10.82
N PHE A 260 10.54 -3.27 10.28
CA PHE A 260 11.00 -2.11 11.03
C PHE A 260 10.02 -0.95 10.88
N PHE A 261 10.02 -0.05 11.86
CA PHE A 261 9.12 1.11 11.89
C PHE A 261 9.91 2.38 12.09
N PHE A 262 9.45 3.46 11.48
CA PHE A 262 10.08 4.78 11.62
C PHE A 262 9.10 5.92 11.38
N ASP A 263 9.44 7.08 11.94
CA ASP A 263 8.81 8.37 11.68
C ASP A 263 9.93 9.43 11.52
N LEU A 264 10.39 9.61 10.28
CA LEU A 264 11.55 10.42 9.95
C LEU A 264 11.23 11.35 8.78
N SER A 265 11.69 12.61 8.89
CA SER A 265 11.55 13.60 7.82
C SER A 265 12.40 13.24 6.59
N PRO A 266 11.88 13.40 5.37
CA PRO A 266 12.66 13.21 4.15
C PRO A 266 13.57 14.42 3.81
N TRP A 267 13.48 15.53 4.56
CA TRP A 267 14.12 16.79 4.21
C TRP A 267 15.55 16.91 4.78
N GLY A 268 16.46 17.38 3.94
CA GLY A 268 17.87 17.55 4.30
C GLY A 268 18.28 18.98 4.66
N ASP A 269 17.44 19.96 4.38
CA ASP A 269 17.71 21.40 4.46
C ASP A 269 17.08 22.06 5.70
N GLU A 270 16.29 21.31 6.46
CA GLU A 270 15.69 21.79 7.70
C GLU A 270 15.76 20.73 8.81
N PRO A 271 15.69 21.10 10.09
CA PRO A 271 15.44 20.15 11.17
C PRO A 271 14.02 19.60 11.07
N SER A 272 13.81 18.43 11.66
CA SER A 272 12.47 17.82 11.73
C SER A 272 11.51 18.69 12.55
N THR A 273 10.26 18.84 12.10
CA THR A 273 9.24 19.66 12.78
C THR A 273 8.85 19.14 14.15
N ASP A 274 9.06 17.87 14.44
CA ASP A 274 8.81 17.22 15.73
C ASP A 274 10.03 17.25 16.68
N GLU A 275 11.20 17.62 16.19
CA GLU A 275 12.42 17.82 17.00
C GLU A 275 13.25 18.98 16.42
N PRO A 276 12.78 20.25 16.55
CA PRO A 276 13.38 21.39 15.87
C PRO A 276 14.80 21.74 16.37
N GLU A 277 15.23 21.21 17.48
CA GLU A 277 16.56 21.43 18.05
C GLU A 277 17.66 20.54 17.43
N GLN A 278 17.26 19.53 16.62
CA GLN A 278 18.23 18.68 15.94
C GLN A 278 18.92 19.39 14.78
N ALA A 279 20.04 18.85 14.31
CA ALA A 279 20.70 19.36 13.13
C ALA A 279 19.81 19.18 11.88
N ALA A 280 19.86 20.15 10.95
CA ALA A 280 19.16 20.03 9.68
C ALA A 280 19.56 18.73 8.96
N GLY A 281 18.57 17.99 8.45
CA GLY A 281 18.78 16.76 7.71
C GLY A 281 19.19 15.54 8.56
N GLN A 282 19.18 15.63 9.90
CA GLN A 282 19.56 14.47 10.74
C GLN A 282 18.60 13.30 10.54
N ASP A 283 17.30 13.53 10.42
CA ASP A 283 16.31 12.49 10.11
C ASP A 283 16.59 11.82 8.77
N LEU A 284 16.93 12.58 7.74
CA LEU A 284 17.27 12.05 6.41
C LEU A 284 18.49 11.12 6.45
N VAL A 285 19.52 11.49 7.24
CA VAL A 285 20.71 10.64 7.43
C VAL A 285 20.33 9.31 8.05
N THR A 286 19.47 9.34 9.06
CA THR A 286 18.98 8.14 9.75
C THR A 286 18.08 7.30 8.83
N LEU A 287 17.16 7.92 8.08
CA LEU A 287 16.31 7.27 7.10
C LEU A 287 17.13 6.53 6.03
N LYS A 288 18.10 7.21 5.42
CA LYS A 288 19.00 6.60 4.43
C LYS A 288 19.79 5.42 5.02
N SER A 289 20.18 5.50 6.30
CA SER A 289 20.88 4.42 6.99
C SER A 289 19.96 3.20 7.17
N MET A 290 18.70 3.40 7.55
CA MET A 290 17.72 2.31 7.68
C MET A 290 17.44 1.65 6.32
N LEU A 291 17.24 2.45 5.28
CA LEU A 291 16.98 1.97 3.92
C LEU A 291 18.18 1.18 3.35
N ALA A 292 19.41 1.65 3.61
CA ALA A 292 20.64 0.94 3.21
C ALA A 292 20.75 -0.43 3.89
N GLU A 293 20.41 -0.52 5.20
CA GLU A 293 20.39 -1.80 5.91
C GLU A 293 19.27 -2.72 5.39
N ALA A 294 18.08 -2.20 5.08
CA ALA A 294 17.01 -2.98 4.45
C ALA A 294 17.47 -3.54 3.09
N TYR A 295 18.07 -2.71 2.25
CA TYR A 295 18.66 -3.15 0.98
C TYR A 295 19.71 -4.25 1.17
N ARG A 296 20.61 -4.10 2.16
CA ARG A 296 21.62 -5.09 2.50
C ARG A 296 21.00 -6.43 2.93
N ILE A 297 19.99 -6.39 3.80
CA ILE A 297 19.26 -7.58 4.28
C ILE A 297 18.57 -8.30 3.10
N ASN A 298 17.99 -7.54 2.19
CA ASN A 298 17.30 -8.04 0.98
C ASN A 298 18.27 -8.41 -0.15
N LYS A 299 19.58 -8.19 0.03
CA LYS A 299 20.64 -8.45 -0.97
C LYS A 299 20.44 -7.73 -2.31
N GLY A 300 19.64 -6.66 -2.33
CA GLY A 300 19.27 -5.93 -3.54
C GLY A 300 18.32 -6.69 -4.49
N GLU A 301 17.91 -7.91 -4.14
CA GLU A 301 17.06 -8.78 -4.98
C GLU A 301 15.56 -8.51 -4.78
N LYS A 302 15.19 -8.00 -3.60
CA LYS A 302 13.82 -7.74 -3.20
C LYS A 302 13.62 -6.30 -2.81
N PHE A 303 12.40 -5.83 -2.96
CA PHE A 303 11.99 -4.49 -2.57
C PHE A 303 11.48 -4.45 -1.13
N CYS A 304 11.74 -3.32 -0.46
CA CYS A 304 11.11 -3.01 0.82
C CYS A 304 9.74 -2.37 0.59
N HIS A 305 8.69 -3.03 1.06
CA HIS A 305 7.33 -2.51 1.06
C HIS A 305 7.13 -1.64 2.28
N ILE A 306 6.94 -0.33 2.07
CA ILE A 306 6.71 0.65 3.12
C ILE A 306 5.23 1.01 3.17
N GLY A 307 4.57 0.72 4.31
CA GLY A 307 3.25 1.28 4.59
C GLY A 307 3.38 2.67 5.18
N GLY A 308 2.44 3.57 4.84
CA GLY A 308 2.42 4.94 5.32
C GLY A 308 2.74 5.98 4.25
N PHE A 309 2.22 7.21 4.49
CA PHE A 309 2.28 8.29 3.52
C PHE A 309 2.45 9.65 4.20
N PRO A 310 3.67 10.25 4.20
CA PRO A 310 3.96 11.46 4.98
C PRO A 310 3.17 12.68 4.54
N ALA A 311 2.89 12.84 3.25
CA ALA A 311 2.18 13.99 2.72
C ALA A 311 0.74 14.08 3.24
N TRP A 312 0.01 12.99 3.27
CA TRP A 312 -1.37 12.93 3.75
C TRP A 312 -1.50 13.08 5.26
N ALA A 313 -0.49 12.67 5.99
CA ALA A 313 -0.38 12.95 7.41
C ALA A 313 -0.01 14.41 7.68
N TYR A 314 0.38 15.15 6.67
CA TYR A 314 0.91 16.50 6.73
C TYR A 314 2.13 16.65 7.64
N LYS A 315 2.75 15.54 8.02
CA LYS A 315 3.99 15.56 8.78
C LYS A 315 5.11 16.18 7.95
N TYR A 316 5.97 16.94 8.59
CA TYR A 316 7.13 17.54 7.94
C TYR A 316 6.77 18.44 6.74
N THR A 317 5.65 19.14 6.82
CA THR A 317 5.19 20.04 5.76
C THR A 317 4.85 21.44 6.32
N THR A 318 4.52 22.38 5.42
CA THR A 318 4.01 23.71 5.80
C THR A 318 2.77 23.66 6.70
N ARG A 319 2.05 22.54 6.75
CA ARG A 319 0.88 22.36 7.63
C ARG A 319 1.22 22.28 9.10
N VAL A 320 2.44 21.92 9.44
CA VAL A 320 2.92 21.77 10.82
C VAL A 320 4.21 22.53 11.10
N GLY A 321 4.52 23.56 10.29
CA GLY A 321 5.66 24.45 10.51
C GLY A 321 6.93 24.09 9.76
N GLY A 322 6.91 23.09 8.87
CA GLY A 322 7.98 22.85 7.91
C GLY A 322 7.97 23.86 6.75
N SER A 323 8.97 23.79 5.89
CA SER A 323 9.14 24.70 4.75
C SER A 323 8.54 24.17 3.44
N HIS A 324 8.21 22.89 3.38
CA HIS A 324 7.86 22.20 2.15
C HIS A 324 6.37 21.83 2.09
N GLU A 325 5.79 21.92 0.89
CA GLU A 325 4.40 21.58 0.63
C GLU A 325 4.15 20.05 0.66
N PRO A 326 2.91 19.60 0.92
CA PRO A 326 2.58 18.17 0.97
C PRO A 326 2.99 17.37 -0.28
N VAL A 327 2.70 17.86 -1.49
CA VAL A 327 3.07 17.17 -2.74
C VAL A 327 4.59 17.09 -2.91
N ALA A 328 5.31 18.17 -2.57
CA ALA A 328 6.77 18.18 -2.57
C ALA A 328 7.34 17.13 -1.60
N THR A 329 6.74 17.03 -0.41
CA THR A 329 7.14 16.05 0.61
C THR A 329 6.87 14.61 0.16
N GLU A 330 5.76 14.36 -0.51
CA GLU A 330 5.46 13.07 -1.14
C GLU A 330 6.52 12.67 -2.16
N TRP A 331 6.84 13.57 -3.07
CA TRP A 331 7.77 13.30 -4.15
C TRP A 331 9.21 13.13 -3.63
N GLU A 332 9.62 13.94 -2.65
CA GLU A 332 10.94 13.79 -2.04
C GLU A 332 11.09 12.46 -1.29
N PHE A 333 10.11 12.10 -0.47
CA PHE A 333 10.10 10.81 0.21
C PHE A 333 10.15 9.64 -0.79
N SER A 334 9.31 9.69 -1.83
CA SER A 334 9.27 8.64 -2.86
C SER A 334 10.58 8.55 -3.64
N ARG A 335 11.22 9.68 -3.95
CA ARG A 335 12.53 9.75 -4.59
C ARG A 335 13.60 9.05 -3.76
N ILE A 336 13.64 9.35 -2.45
CA ILE A 336 14.62 8.79 -1.53
C ILE A 336 14.45 7.27 -1.41
N ILE A 337 13.24 6.80 -1.10
CA ILE A 337 13.03 5.36 -0.90
C ILE A 337 13.30 4.53 -2.15
N SER A 338 12.94 5.06 -3.33
CA SER A 338 13.16 4.40 -4.62
C SER A 338 14.64 4.17 -4.90
N ALA A 339 15.51 5.11 -4.46
CA ALA A 339 16.95 4.97 -4.60
C ALA A 339 17.52 3.75 -3.82
N TYR A 340 16.75 3.13 -2.91
CA TYR A 340 17.15 1.99 -2.08
C TYR A 340 16.32 0.71 -2.31
N ASN A 341 15.70 0.55 -3.46
CA ASN A 341 14.78 -0.55 -3.75
C ASN A 341 13.64 -0.64 -2.72
N ALA A 342 12.99 0.47 -2.45
CA ALA A 342 11.78 0.51 -1.65
C ALA A 342 10.65 1.19 -2.42
N PHE A 343 9.43 0.77 -2.13
CA PHE A 343 8.20 1.37 -2.62
C PHE A 343 7.21 1.56 -1.47
N LYS A 344 6.26 2.47 -1.64
CA LYS A 344 5.13 2.63 -0.73
C LYS A 344 3.83 2.19 -1.40
N ASP A 345 2.81 1.94 -0.63
CA ASP A 345 1.45 1.69 -1.11
C ASP A 345 0.49 2.82 -0.71
N ALA A 346 1.04 4.01 -0.53
CA ALA A 346 0.33 5.25 -0.23
C ALA A 346 -0.71 5.12 0.90
N ASP A 347 -0.39 4.36 1.96
CA ASP A 347 -1.27 4.17 3.10
C ASP A 347 -1.57 5.50 3.79
N ALA A 348 -2.81 5.95 3.69
CA ALA A 348 -3.21 7.27 4.15
C ALA A 348 -3.45 7.29 5.66
N ILE A 349 -2.42 7.58 6.42
CA ILE A 349 -2.53 7.81 7.86
C ILE A 349 -3.51 8.98 8.11
N GLY A 350 -4.48 8.76 8.98
CA GLY A 350 -5.48 9.76 9.33
C GLY A 350 -6.80 9.69 8.54
N TYR A 351 -6.82 8.95 7.45
CA TYR A 351 -8.05 8.72 6.66
C TYR A 351 -8.64 7.32 6.87
N GLY A 352 -8.11 6.59 7.85
CA GLY A 352 -8.72 5.36 8.32
C GLY A 352 -8.64 4.21 7.33
N ALA A 353 -7.44 3.74 7.05
CA ALA A 353 -7.32 2.38 6.59
C ALA A 353 -7.80 1.44 7.70
N MET A 354 -8.31 0.29 7.32
CA MET A 354 -8.78 -0.70 8.29
C MET A 354 -7.65 -1.21 9.19
N ALA A 355 -8.00 -1.67 10.37
CA ALA A 355 -7.06 -2.10 11.41
C ALA A 355 -6.72 -3.61 11.37
N ASN A 356 -6.95 -4.29 10.24
CA ASN A 356 -7.02 -5.75 10.23
C ASN A 356 -6.27 -6.41 9.07
N ALA A 357 -5.25 -5.76 8.52
CA ALA A 357 -4.53 -6.34 7.38
C ALA A 357 -3.81 -7.66 7.74
N SER A 358 -3.37 -7.84 9.00
CA SER A 358 -2.83 -9.12 9.45
C SER A 358 -3.88 -10.24 9.53
N PHE A 359 -5.15 -9.91 9.68
CA PHE A 359 -6.26 -10.84 9.58
C PHE A 359 -6.57 -11.16 8.12
N TRP A 360 -6.74 -10.12 7.30
CA TRP A 360 -7.12 -10.25 5.90
C TRP A 360 -6.04 -10.85 5.01
N GLN A 361 -4.76 -10.83 5.39
CA GLN A 361 -3.69 -11.53 4.64
C GLN A 361 -3.94 -13.04 4.49
N HIS A 362 -4.84 -13.62 5.26
CA HIS A 362 -5.25 -15.03 5.19
C HIS A 362 -6.47 -15.26 4.30
N PHE A 363 -7.00 -14.22 3.69
CA PHE A 363 -8.14 -14.34 2.77
C PHE A 363 -7.78 -15.26 1.59
N PRO A 364 -8.62 -16.25 1.26
CA PRO A 364 -8.34 -17.19 0.17
C PRO A 364 -8.58 -16.53 -1.19
N LEU A 365 -7.52 -16.06 -1.82
CA LEU A 365 -7.57 -15.57 -3.20
C LEU A 365 -7.60 -16.73 -4.19
N GLU A 366 -8.21 -16.49 -5.36
CA GLU A 366 -8.07 -17.36 -6.52
C GLU A 366 -6.61 -17.38 -7.00
N GLU A 367 -6.24 -18.42 -7.74
CA GLU A 367 -4.90 -18.52 -8.31
C GLU A 367 -4.64 -17.40 -9.31
N ASN A 368 -5.64 -17.09 -10.17
CA ASN A 368 -5.56 -16.06 -11.19
C ASN A 368 -6.90 -15.35 -11.37
N TYR A 369 -6.84 -14.08 -11.75
CA TYR A 369 -7.98 -13.23 -12.08
C TYR A 369 -7.85 -12.72 -13.51
N PRO A 370 -8.23 -13.54 -14.52
CA PRO A 370 -8.03 -13.18 -15.92
C PRO A 370 -8.88 -11.99 -16.35
N GLN A 371 -8.37 -11.20 -17.27
CA GLN A 371 -9.09 -10.12 -17.93
C GLN A 371 -9.07 -10.33 -19.44
N LYS A 372 -10.23 -10.15 -20.07
CA LYS A 372 -10.35 -10.32 -21.52
C LYS A 372 -9.67 -9.16 -22.23
N TRP A 373 -8.89 -9.47 -23.28
CA TRP A 373 -8.39 -8.52 -24.25
C TRP A 373 -9.29 -8.48 -25.48
N VAL A 374 -9.31 -7.35 -26.21
CA VAL A 374 -10.11 -7.20 -27.43
C VAL A 374 -9.47 -7.96 -28.60
N SER A 375 -10.25 -8.66 -29.39
CA SER A 375 -9.79 -9.32 -30.62
C SER A 375 -9.85 -8.39 -31.82
N GLU A 376 -9.10 -8.73 -32.89
CA GLU A 376 -9.13 -8.00 -34.14
C GLU A 376 -10.52 -8.07 -34.79
N GLU A 377 -11.17 -9.21 -34.70
CA GLU A 377 -12.53 -9.43 -35.22
C GLU A 377 -13.55 -8.54 -34.51
N GLU A 378 -13.46 -8.40 -33.18
CA GLU A 378 -14.31 -7.48 -32.42
C GLU A 378 -14.10 -6.03 -32.85
N LEU A 379 -12.82 -5.61 -33.05
CA LEU A 379 -12.51 -4.26 -33.51
C LEU A 379 -13.05 -3.98 -34.92
N LYS A 380 -12.97 -4.97 -35.84
CA LYS A 380 -13.58 -4.87 -37.18
C LYS A 380 -15.11 -4.77 -37.12
N GLN A 381 -15.76 -5.63 -36.32
CA GLN A 381 -17.21 -5.61 -36.12
C GLN A 381 -17.72 -4.27 -35.56
N ARG A 382 -16.92 -3.65 -34.66
CA ARG A 382 -17.21 -2.34 -34.08
C ARG A 382 -16.86 -1.16 -35.00
N GLY A 383 -16.29 -1.41 -36.18
CA GLY A 383 -15.93 -0.39 -37.17
C GLY A 383 -14.70 0.45 -36.81
N TYR A 384 -13.81 -0.10 -35.98
CA TYR A 384 -12.55 0.54 -35.67
C TYR A 384 -11.39 0.14 -36.57
N LEU A 385 -11.51 -1.03 -37.24
CA LEU A 385 -10.53 -1.50 -38.20
C LEU A 385 -11.20 -1.78 -39.56
N ASP A 386 -10.46 -1.56 -40.65
CA ASP A 386 -10.84 -2.00 -41.98
C ASP A 386 -10.57 -3.50 -42.20
N GLU A 387 -10.91 -4.02 -43.36
CA GLU A 387 -10.72 -5.43 -43.76
C GLU A 387 -9.25 -5.87 -43.64
N ASN A 388 -8.30 -4.94 -43.83
CA ASN A 388 -6.86 -5.19 -43.73
C ASN A 388 -6.30 -5.03 -42.32
N GLY A 389 -7.14 -4.70 -41.33
CA GLY A 389 -6.74 -4.48 -39.95
C GLY A 389 -6.13 -3.09 -39.68
N LYS A 390 -6.29 -2.14 -40.61
CA LYS A 390 -5.86 -0.76 -40.45
C LYS A 390 -6.88 0.04 -39.64
N VAL A 391 -6.38 0.96 -38.80
CA VAL A 391 -7.23 1.77 -37.91
C VAL A 391 -8.04 2.79 -38.72
N ILE A 392 -9.35 2.79 -38.52
CA ILE A 392 -10.27 3.76 -39.11
C ILE A 392 -10.49 4.90 -38.10
N ILE A 393 -9.74 6.00 -38.21
CA ILE A 393 -9.92 7.19 -37.38
C ILE A 393 -11.06 8.06 -37.92
N GLY A 394 -11.01 8.42 -39.21
CA GLY A 394 -11.92 9.43 -39.78
C GLY A 394 -11.71 10.77 -39.09
N ASP A 395 -12.81 11.37 -38.62
CA ASP A 395 -12.83 12.61 -37.82
C ASP A 395 -13.05 12.35 -36.34
N ARG A 396 -13.03 11.08 -35.91
CA ARG A 396 -13.23 10.66 -34.52
C ARG A 396 -12.00 10.98 -33.65
N LYS A 397 -12.25 11.18 -32.37
CA LYS A 397 -11.25 11.28 -31.32
C LYS A 397 -11.57 10.27 -30.23
N PHE A 398 -10.56 9.63 -29.67
CA PHE A 398 -10.71 8.57 -28.69
C PHE A 398 -10.11 8.98 -27.36
N MET A 399 -10.84 8.74 -26.29
CA MET A 399 -10.38 9.04 -24.94
C MET A 399 -10.55 7.86 -24.00
N ILE A 400 -9.80 7.91 -22.88
CA ILE A 400 -9.91 6.99 -21.77
C ILE A 400 -9.80 7.75 -20.46
N PHE A 401 -10.57 7.35 -19.48
CA PHE A 401 -10.39 7.79 -18.09
C PHE A 401 -9.46 6.86 -17.32
N TYR A 402 -8.52 7.45 -16.61
CA TYR A 402 -7.78 6.80 -15.54
C TYR A 402 -8.54 7.05 -14.22
N VAL A 403 -9.29 6.05 -13.76
CA VAL A 403 -10.03 6.12 -12.49
C VAL A 403 -9.06 5.68 -11.38
N GLY A 404 -8.42 6.65 -10.73
CA GLY A 404 -7.21 6.44 -9.95
C GLY A 404 -7.27 6.80 -8.47
N ASP A 405 -6.07 6.82 -7.86
CA ASP A 405 -5.75 6.90 -6.43
C ASP A 405 -6.09 5.61 -5.64
N TYR A 406 -6.24 4.49 -6.33
CA TYR A 406 -6.43 3.19 -5.68
C TYR A 406 -5.10 2.42 -5.49
N ASP A 407 -4.00 3.13 -5.36
CA ASP A 407 -2.74 2.65 -4.78
C ASP A 407 -2.75 2.71 -3.24
N ALA A 408 -3.70 3.44 -2.65
CA ALA A 408 -3.86 3.60 -1.22
C ALA A 408 -4.82 2.57 -0.61
N SER A 409 -4.35 1.81 0.39
CA SER A 409 -5.17 0.83 1.11
C SER A 409 -6.40 1.46 1.78
N SER A 410 -6.29 2.70 2.25
CA SER A 410 -7.40 3.44 2.85
C SER A 410 -8.54 3.70 1.86
N TRP A 411 -8.23 4.09 0.63
CA TRP A 411 -9.24 4.37 -0.39
C TRP A 411 -9.95 3.10 -0.87
N VAL A 412 -9.21 2.02 -1.12
CA VAL A 412 -9.83 0.77 -1.58
C VAL A 412 -10.70 0.12 -0.50
N THR A 413 -10.37 0.30 0.79
CA THR A 413 -11.16 -0.29 1.88
C THR A 413 -12.34 0.57 2.31
N SER A 414 -12.26 1.91 2.24
CA SER A 414 -13.24 2.81 2.83
C SER A 414 -14.11 3.56 1.81
N LEU A 415 -13.58 3.94 0.67
CA LEU A 415 -14.31 4.75 -0.32
C LEU A 415 -14.77 3.92 -1.51
N LEU A 416 -13.90 3.05 -2.03
CA LEU A 416 -14.21 2.22 -3.21
C LEU A 416 -15.52 1.45 -3.09
N PRO A 417 -15.94 0.86 -1.94
CA PRO A 417 -17.23 0.20 -1.84
C PRO A 417 -18.43 1.08 -2.22
N ALA A 418 -18.41 2.35 -1.86
CA ALA A 418 -19.48 3.29 -2.23
C ALA A 418 -19.47 3.61 -3.73
N LEU A 419 -18.28 3.87 -4.29
CA LEU A 419 -18.11 4.15 -5.72
C LEU A 419 -18.41 2.92 -6.59
N TRP A 420 -18.03 1.74 -6.12
CA TRP A 420 -18.27 0.47 -6.79
C TRP A 420 -19.77 0.11 -6.86
N ASN A 421 -20.55 0.53 -5.87
CA ASN A 421 -21.99 0.33 -5.81
C ASN A 421 -22.81 1.53 -6.33
N ASP A 422 -22.14 2.49 -7.00
CA ASP A 422 -22.82 3.61 -7.66
C ASP A 422 -23.75 3.11 -8.78
N GLU A 423 -24.95 3.70 -8.87
CA GLU A 423 -25.98 3.29 -9.82
C GLU A 423 -25.59 3.46 -11.29
N GLY A 424 -24.64 4.35 -11.58
CA GLY A 424 -24.09 4.56 -12.92
C GLY A 424 -23.04 3.55 -13.35
N ARG A 425 -22.61 2.64 -12.45
CA ARG A 425 -21.57 1.66 -12.80
C ARG A 425 -22.05 0.63 -13.82
N GLY A 426 -21.22 0.37 -14.80
CA GLY A 426 -21.51 -0.57 -15.88
C GLY A 426 -22.18 0.08 -17.10
N ASP A 427 -22.60 1.35 -17.04
CA ASP A 427 -23.16 2.07 -18.17
C ASP A 427 -22.09 2.57 -19.14
N LEU A 428 -20.89 2.88 -18.63
CA LEU A 428 -19.74 3.32 -19.41
C LEU A 428 -18.53 2.40 -19.17
N PRO A 429 -17.65 2.24 -20.16
CA PRO A 429 -16.39 1.54 -19.94
C PRO A 429 -15.46 2.39 -19.09
N LEU A 430 -15.05 1.87 -17.93
CA LEU A 430 -14.14 2.55 -17.00
C LEU A 430 -12.88 1.70 -16.77
N MET A 431 -11.71 2.33 -16.76
CA MET A 431 -10.45 1.71 -16.42
C MET A 431 -10.11 2.00 -14.96
N TRP A 432 -10.40 1.05 -14.08
CA TRP A 432 -10.10 1.11 -12.65
C TRP A 432 -8.62 0.80 -12.43
N CYS A 433 -7.89 1.77 -11.90
CA CYS A 433 -6.45 1.66 -11.72
C CYS A 433 -6.13 1.39 -10.25
N ILE A 434 -5.80 0.14 -9.94
CA ILE A 434 -5.61 -0.35 -8.57
C ILE A 434 -4.23 -0.98 -8.45
N SER A 435 -3.48 -0.63 -7.41
CA SER A 435 -2.17 -1.24 -7.19
C SER A 435 -2.32 -2.73 -6.82
N PRO A 436 -1.77 -3.66 -7.61
CA PRO A 436 -1.90 -5.08 -7.32
C PRO A 436 -1.17 -5.51 -6.03
N VAL A 437 -0.24 -4.72 -5.51
CA VAL A 437 0.45 -5.01 -4.24
C VAL A 437 -0.48 -4.97 -3.03
N LEU A 438 -1.65 -4.32 -3.17
CA LEU A 438 -2.66 -4.28 -2.11
C LEU A 438 -3.27 -5.65 -1.81
N ASP A 439 -3.05 -6.67 -2.67
CA ASP A 439 -3.41 -8.06 -2.37
C ASP A 439 -2.73 -8.61 -1.10
N ARG A 440 -1.65 -8.00 -0.67
CA ARG A 440 -0.96 -8.36 0.57
C ARG A 440 -1.68 -7.91 1.83
N ARG A 441 -2.42 -6.80 1.76
CA ARG A 441 -3.04 -6.14 2.92
C ARG A 441 -4.57 -6.07 2.84
N ALA A 442 -5.11 -5.92 1.65
CA ALA A 442 -6.55 -5.83 1.39
C ALA A 442 -7.00 -6.82 0.28
N PRO A 443 -6.58 -8.12 0.36
CA PRO A 443 -6.89 -9.11 -0.68
C PRO A 443 -8.39 -9.27 -0.91
N MET A 444 -9.19 -9.17 0.14
CA MET A 444 -10.65 -9.32 0.09
C MET A 444 -11.33 -8.22 -0.75
N VAL A 445 -10.75 -7.02 -0.82
CA VAL A 445 -11.29 -5.94 -1.67
C VAL A 445 -11.02 -6.24 -3.13
N LEU A 446 -9.79 -6.65 -3.46
CA LEU A 446 -9.42 -6.97 -4.83
C LEU A 446 -10.24 -8.15 -5.36
N ASP A 447 -10.44 -9.19 -4.56
CA ASP A 447 -11.32 -10.31 -4.90
C ASP A 447 -12.78 -9.84 -5.11
N TYR A 448 -13.28 -8.99 -4.21
CA TYR A 448 -14.63 -8.44 -4.29
C TYR A 448 -14.88 -7.73 -5.63
N ILE A 449 -14.03 -6.78 -6.02
CA ILE A 449 -14.21 -6.02 -7.26
C ILE A 449 -14.04 -6.91 -8.49
N ARG A 450 -13.11 -7.86 -8.49
CA ARG A 450 -12.89 -8.75 -9.62
C ARG A 450 -14.04 -9.74 -9.81
N LYS A 451 -14.64 -10.23 -8.72
CA LYS A 451 -15.79 -11.15 -8.79
C LYS A 451 -17.12 -10.45 -9.09
N THR A 452 -17.22 -9.16 -8.83
CA THR A 452 -18.45 -8.38 -9.04
C THR A 452 -18.33 -7.39 -10.20
N ALA A 453 -17.27 -7.50 -11.01
CA ALA A 453 -17.05 -6.66 -12.17
C ALA A 453 -18.15 -6.84 -13.23
N SER A 454 -18.60 -5.73 -13.82
CA SER A 454 -19.46 -5.71 -15.00
C SER A 454 -18.65 -5.91 -16.29
N ALA A 455 -19.32 -6.04 -17.42
CA ALA A 455 -18.66 -6.12 -18.73
C ALA A 455 -17.91 -4.84 -19.13
N ASN A 456 -18.20 -3.72 -18.48
CA ASN A 456 -17.60 -2.41 -18.72
C ASN A 456 -16.56 -2.01 -17.68
N ASP A 457 -16.26 -2.87 -16.69
CA ASP A 457 -15.18 -2.63 -15.73
C ASP A 457 -13.89 -3.27 -16.21
N TYR A 458 -12.87 -2.46 -16.44
CA TYR A 458 -11.52 -2.89 -16.83
C TYR A 458 -10.52 -2.48 -15.78
N PHE A 459 -9.44 -3.25 -15.64
CA PHE A 459 -8.44 -3.04 -14.59
C PHE A 459 -7.06 -2.80 -15.19
N ALA A 460 -6.38 -1.78 -14.70
CA ALA A 460 -4.97 -1.52 -14.94
C ALA A 460 -4.25 -1.38 -13.60
N ALA A 461 -2.92 -1.51 -13.62
CA ALA A 461 -2.16 -1.17 -12.43
C ALA A 461 -2.17 0.34 -12.20
N ALA A 462 -2.36 0.71 -10.93
CA ALA A 462 -2.21 2.09 -10.48
C ALA A 462 -0.74 2.55 -10.51
N ASP A 463 -0.48 3.60 -9.83
CA ASP A 463 0.76 4.35 -9.84
C ASP A 463 2.02 3.47 -9.78
N ASN A 464 2.76 3.51 -10.88
CA ASN A 464 4.08 2.95 -11.10
C ASN A 464 4.18 1.42 -11.20
N GLY A 465 3.09 0.68 -10.99
CA GLY A 465 3.09 -0.78 -11.10
C GLY A 465 2.61 -1.50 -9.84
N ALA A 466 3.39 -2.45 -9.33
CA ALA A 466 3.05 -3.17 -8.10
C ALA A 466 3.59 -2.43 -6.86
N GLY A 467 3.21 -1.17 -6.70
CA GLY A 467 3.61 -0.28 -5.62
C GLY A 467 4.16 1.05 -6.13
N TYR A 468 3.99 2.09 -5.32
CA TYR A 468 4.40 3.44 -5.68
C TYR A 468 5.89 3.67 -5.38
N LEU A 469 6.68 3.78 -6.42
CA LEU A 469 8.06 4.29 -6.39
C LEU A 469 8.29 5.15 -7.65
N MET A 470 9.39 5.85 -7.71
CA MET A 470 9.81 6.61 -8.90
C MET A 470 10.83 5.78 -9.71
N PRO A 471 10.42 5.14 -10.81
CA PRO A 471 11.25 4.15 -11.49
C PRO A 471 12.53 4.75 -12.09
N GLY A 472 12.55 6.05 -12.37
CA GLY A 472 13.77 6.75 -12.79
C GLY A 472 14.91 6.66 -11.78
N MET A 473 14.61 6.49 -10.47
CA MET A 473 15.61 6.29 -9.41
C MET A 473 16.20 4.89 -9.35
N LEU A 474 15.65 3.94 -10.10
CA LEU A 474 16.22 2.60 -10.25
C LEU A 474 17.26 2.51 -11.36
N GLN A 475 17.31 3.51 -12.23
CA GLN A 475 18.24 3.61 -13.37
C GLN A 475 19.62 4.09 -12.92
N GLU A 476 20.67 3.64 -13.61
CA GLU A 476 22.05 4.08 -13.36
C GLU A 476 22.36 5.40 -14.11
N PRO A 477 23.22 6.27 -13.51
CA PRO A 477 23.78 6.18 -12.15
C PRO A 477 22.73 6.48 -11.08
N ARG A 478 22.70 5.66 -10.02
CA ARG A 478 21.76 5.86 -8.89
C ARG A 478 22.35 6.80 -7.85
N GLU A 479 21.53 7.65 -7.30
CA GLU A 479 21.91 8.60 -6.23
C GLU A 479 22.44 7.88 -4.97
N SER A 480 21.90 6.70 -4.67
CA SER A 480 22.36 5.84 -3.58
C SER A 480 23.72 5.17 -3.84
N GLY A 481 24.25 5.21 -5.07
CA GLY A 481 25.44 4.46 -5.48
C GLY A 481 25.20 2.94 -5.64
N LEU A 482 23.97 2.47 -5.49
CA LEU A 482 23.61 1.06 -5.62
C LEU A 482 23.51 0.63 -7.10
N PRO A 483 23.63 -0.67 -7.43
CA PRO A 483 23.41 -1.19 -8.77
C PRO A 483 22.01 -0.93 -9.31
N CYS A 484 21.81 -1.02 -10.64
CA CYS A 484 20.52 -0.89 -11.29
C CYS A 484 19.45 -1.76 -10.62
N GLY A 485 18.28 -1.17 -10.31
CA GLY A 485 17.17 -1.85 -9.64
C GLY A 485 16.05 -2.33 -10.58
N LEU A 486 16.17 -2.07 -11.88
CA LEU A 486 15.08 -2.33 -12.84
C LEU A 486 14.75 -3.82 -13.00
N ASP A 487 15.75 -4.71 -13.03
CA ASP A 487 15.50 -6.15 -13.14
C ASP A 487 14.79 -6.70 -11.91
N ALA A 488 15.18 -6.24 -10.72
CA ALA A 488 14.50 -6.60 -9.48
C ALA A 488 13.05 -6.04 -9.45
N TRP A 489 12.82 -4.85 -10.03
CA TRP A 489 11.47 -4.28 -10.16
C TRP A 489 10.60 -5.08 -11.11
N ALA A 490 11.13 -5.48 -12.27
CA ALA A 490 10.41 -6.34 -13.20
C ALA A 490 10.06 -7.70 -12.55
N ALA A 491 11.01 -8.31 -11.85
CA ALA A 491 10.78 -9.56 -11.11
C ALA A 491 9.73 -9.41 -9.99
N HIS A 492 9.63 -8.23 -9.38
CA HIS A 492 8.62 -7.92 -8.38
C HIS A 492 7.22 -7.73 -8.99
N CYS A 493 7.11 -6.98 -10.10
CA CYS A 493 5.82 -6.66 -10.71
C CYS A 493 5.19 -7.84 -11.45
N LYS A 494 6.00 -8.58 -12.21
CA LYS A 494 5.52 -9.59 -13.15
C LYS A 494 4.56 -10.63 -12.54
N PRO A 495 4.86 -11.30 -11.42
CA PRO A 495 3.94 -12.29 -10.84
C PRO A 495 2.59 -11.69 -10.43
N MET A 496 2.58 -10.43 -9.97
CA MET A 496 1.35 -9.75 -9.57
C MET A 496 0.51 -9.36 -10.77
N TYR A 497 1.14 -8.89 -11.85
CA TYR A 497 0.44 -8.61 -13.11
C TYR A 497 -0.18 -9.88 -13.70
N GLU A 498 0.57 -10.97 -13.74
CA GLU A 498 0.08 -12.27 -14.20
C GLU A 498 -1.11 -12.75 -13.39
N LYS A 499 -1.01 -12.72 -12.05
CA LYS A 499 -2.10 -13.12 -11.16
C LYS A 499 -3.38 -12.31 -11.36
N TRP A 500 -3.24 -10.98 -11.49
CA TRP A 500 -4.39 -10.07 -11.59
C TRP A 500 -4.82 -9.80 -13.04
N GLY A 501 -4.19 -10.44 -14.04
CA GLY A 501 -4.51 -10.27 -15.45
C GLY A 501 -4.26 -8.85 -15.95
N LEU A 502 -3.25 -8.16 -15.41
CA LEU A 502 -2.92 -6.78 -15.75
C LEU A 502 -1.85 -6.77 -16.84
N THR A 503 -1.99 -5.88 -17.83
CA THR A 503 -1.04 -5.69 -18.92
C THR A 503 -0.78 -4.22 -19.22
N ILE A 504 -1.38 -3.33 -18.43
CA ILE A 504 -1.26 -1.87 -18.55
C ILE A 504 -0.85 -1.30 -17.20
N THR A 505 0.11 -0.37 -17.19
CA THR A 505 0.37 0.54 -16.08
C THR A 505 -0.31 1.87 -16.39
N GLY A 506 -1.40 2.15 -15.70
CA GLY A 506 -2.30 3.25 -16.01
C GLY A 506 -1.69 4.63 -15.82
N PHE A 507 -0.72 4.75 -14.91
CA PHE A 507 0.06 5.97 -14.69
C PHE A 507 1.44 5.66 -14.11
N VAL A 508 2.48 6.37 -14.58
CA VAL A 508 3.83 6.33 -14.00
C VAL A 508 4.19 7.71 -13.50
N ILE A 509 4.20 7.88 -12.19
CA ILE A 509 4.58 9.12 -11.52
C ILE A 509 6.10 9.19 -11.45
N ASP A 510 6.68 10.18 -12.13
CA ASP A 510 8.12 10.43 -12.11
C ASP A 510 8.53 11.43 -11.03
N GLY A 511 7.65 12.35 -10.65
CA GLY A 511 7.91 13.36 -9.60
C GLY A 511 9.25 14.05 -9.79
N TYR A 512 10.11 13.96 -8.78
CA TYR A 512 11.47 14.54 -8.84
C TYR A 512 12.52 13.62 -9.49
N ALA A 513 12.18 12.37 -9.81
CA ALA A 513 13.09 11.44 -10.49
C ALA A 513 13.26 11.79 -11.98
N PRO A 514 14.33 11.31 -12.64
CA PRO A 514 14.41 11.31 -14.09
C PRO A 514 13.28 10.49 -14.71
N GLY A 515 12.85 10.85 -15.93
CA GLY A 515 11.95 10.01 -16.71
C GLY A 515 12.61 8.68 -17.14
N LEU A 516 11.80 7.76 -17.66
CA LEU A 516 12.27 6.46 -18.12
C LEU A 516 13.22 6.58 -19.32
N ASN A 517 14.40 5.98 -19.21
CA ASN A 517 15.30 5.76 -20.34
C ASN A 517 14.95 4.43 -21.06
N GLU A 518 15.72 4.06 -22.06
CA GLU A 518 15.49 2.83 -22.84
C GLU A 518 15.45 1.55 -21.99
N LYS A 519 16.35 1.43 -20.97
CA LYS A 519 16.31 0.31 -20.01
C LYS A 519 15.05 0.33 -19.14
N GLY A 520 14.62 1.50 -18.73
CA GLY A 520 13.37 1.67 -17.99
C GLY A 520 12.14 1.28 -18.82
N LEU A 521 12.10 1.70 -20.09
CA LEU A 521 11.04 1.28 -21.02
C LEU A 521 11.06 -0.24 -21.25
N ALA A 522 12.23 -0.84 -21.42
CA ALA A 522 12.37 -2.30 -21.56
C ALA A 522 11.88 -3.06 -20.31
N CYS A 523 12.18 -2.51 -19.10
CA CYS A 523 11.66 -3.05 -17.85
C CYS A 523 10.13 -3.10 -17.85
N TYR A 524 9.46 -1.99 -18.14
CA TYR A 524 7.99 -1.93 -18.18
C TYR A 524 7.41 -2.80 -19.30
N ALA A 525 8.00 -2.85 -20.48
CA ALA A 525 7.55 -3.71 -21.57
C ALA A 525 7.54 -5.21 -21.20
N SER A 526 8.31 -5.62 -20.20
CA SER A 526 8.38 -7.02 -19.75
C SER A 526 7.18 -7.46 -18.89
N PHE A 527 6.44 -6.54 -18.28
CA PHE A 527 5.26 -6.86 -17.45
C PHE A 527 4.01 -6.00 -17.79
N SER A 528 4.18 -4.92 -18.53
CA SER A 528 3.11 -4.01 -18.97
C SER A 528 3.12 -3.83 -20.50
N PRO A 529 3.05 -4.93 -21.28
CA PRO A 529 3.29 -4.91 -22.73
C PRO A 529 2.22 -4.15 -23.53
N ASP A 530 1.04 -3.94 -22.96
CA ASP A 530 -0.09 -3.30 -23.65
C ASP A 530 -0.19 -1.80 -23.39
N GLY A 531 0.62 -1.25 -22.49
CA GLY A 531 0.73 0.20 -22.39
C GLY A 531 1.24 0.75 -21.07
N ILE A 532 1.83 1.92 -21.14
CA ILE A 532 2.21 2.74 -19.98
C ILE A 532 1.87 4.21 -20.25
N VAL A 533 1.63 4.97 -19.17
CA VAL A 533 1.32 6.40 -19.22
C VAL A 533 2.24 7.18 -18.27
N PRO A 534 3.48 7.51 -18.66
CA PRO A 534 4.42 8.21 -17.81
C PRO A 534 4.15 9.72 -17.75
N GLN A 535 4.37 10.32 -16.58
CA GLN A 535 4.28 11.75 -16.34
C GLN A 535 5.35 12.52 -17.16
N LYS A 536 6.57 12.01 -17.16
CA LYS A 536 7.66 12.52 -18.02
C LYS A 536 7.73 11.65 -19.27
N THR A 537 6.89 11.95 -20.23
CA THR A 537 6.73 11.16 -21.44
C THR A 537 8.01 11.17 -22.27
N PRO A 538 8.61 10.02 -22.60
CA PRO A 538 9.75 9.94 -23.50
C PRO A 538 9.34 10.32 -24.93
N ARG A 539 10.31 10.63 -25.81
CA ARG A 539 10.02 10.88 -27.23
C ARG A 539 9.41 9.67 -27.91
N THR A 540 9.97 8.48 -27.67
CA THR A 540 9.44 7.23 -28.22
C THR A 540 8.06 6.93 -27.66
N ARG A 541 7.06 6.87 -28.53
CA ARG A 541 5.66 6.54 -28.21
C ARG A 541 5.34 5.06 -28.42
N LEU A 542 6.22 4.32 -29.08
CA LEU A 542 6.10 2.88 -29.30
C LEU A 542 7.45 2.23 -29.03
N PHE A 543 7.56 1.55 -27.88
CA PHE A 543 8.76 0.79 -27.53
C PHE A 543 8.53 -0.71 -27.80
N GLY A 544 9.11 -1.21 -28.89
CA GLY A 544 8.75 -2.53 -29.41
C GLY A 544 7.26 -2.58 -29.80
N ASN A 545 6.47 -3.32 -29.04
CA ASN A 545 5.01 -3.36 -29.18
C ASN A 545 4.26 -2.59 -28.07
N MET A 546 4.95 -2.10 -27.06
CA MET A 546 4.34 -1.36 -25.95
C MET A 546 4.08 0.10 -26.35
N PRO A 547 2.81 0.55 -26.38
CA PRO A 547 2.50 1.96 -26.57
C PRO A 547 2.81 2.76 -25.30
N VAL A 548 3.37 3.95 -25.49
CA VAL A 548 3.71 4.91 -24.43
C VAL A 548 2.84 6.14 -24.66
N LEU A 549 1.79 6.26 -23.87
CA LEU A 549 0.82 7.33 -24.01
C LEU A 549 1.28 8.56 -23.18
N ARG A 550 1.03 9.74 -23.71
CA ARG A 550 1.23 10.98 -22.96
C ARG A 550 0.16 11.09 -21.88
N SER A 551 0.55 11.40 -20.64
CA SER A 551 -0.40 11.75 -19.59
C SER A 551 -1.10 13.08 -19.94
N GLY A 552 -2.40 13.13 -19.74
CA GLY A 552 -3.20 14.34 -19.81
C GLY A 552 -3.30 15.06 -18.48
N ASP A 553 -4.25 15.97 -18.39
CA ASP A 553 -4.49 16.78 -17.20
C ASP A 553 -5.45 16.08 -16.21
N ASP A 554 -5.39 16.49 -14.94
CA ASP A 554 -6.30 16.03 -13.91
C ASP A 554 -7.67 16.70 -14.03
N LEU A 555 -8.74 15.89 -13.96
CA LEU A 555 -10.11 16.37 -13.99
C LEU A 555 -10.61 16.71 -12.58
N VAL A 556 -10.33 17.92 -12.13
CA VAL A 556 -10.62 18.34 -10.75
C VAL A 556 -11.86 19.23 -10.59
N GLN A 557 -12.52 19.57 -11.70
CA GLN A 557 -13.64 20.51 -11.71
C GLN A 557 -15.01 19.78 -11.73
N THR A 558 -16.10 20.55 -11.98
CA THR A 558 -17.42 19.99 -12.18
C THR A 558 -17.49 19.20 -13.48
N PRO A 559 -18.45 18.26 -13.65
CA PRO A 559 -18.63 17.50 -14.89
C PRO A 559 -18.70 18.37 -16.14
N GLU A 560 -19.46 19.47 -16.10
CA GLU A 560 -19.63 20.39 -17.23
C GLU A 560 -18.32 21.06 -17.63
N LYS A 561 -17.56 21.58 -16.65
CA LYS A 561 -16.30 22.28 -16.91
C LYS A 561 -15.21 21.30 -17.39
N ASN A 562 -15.19 20.09 -16.85
CA ASN A 562 -14.28 19.06 -17.33
C ASN A 562 -14.64 18.62 -18.75
N ALA A 563 -15.91 18.52 -19.10
CA ALA A 563 -16.36 18.21 -20.45
C ALA A 563 -15.94 19.32 -21.44
N GLU A 564 -16.16 20.59 -21.10
CA GLU A 564 -15.70 21.75 -21.90
C GLU A 564 -14.19 21.72 -22.10
N PHE A 565 -13.43 21.42 -21.04
CA PHE A 565 -11.98 21.29 -21.09
C PHE A 565 -11.54 20.15 -22.01
N ILE A 566 -12.13 18.94 -21.87
CA ILE A 566 -11.81 17.79 -22.71
C ILE A 566 -12.07 18.09 -24.19
N VAL A 567 -13.22 18.69 -24.50
CA VAL A 567 -13.56 19.07 -25.88
C VAL A 567 -12.54 20.07 -26.45
N TRP A 568 -12.21 21.12 -25.67
CA TRP A 568 -11.19 22.07 -26.08
C TRP A 568 -9.82 21.42 -26.28
N ASP A 569 -9.40 20.58 -25.35
CA ASP A 569 -8.11 19.89 -25.41
C ASP A 569 -8.01 18.98 -26.65
N MET A 570 -8.97 18.10 -26.83
CA MET A 570 -8.95 17.12 -27.92
C MET A 570 -9.14 17.75 -29.31
N MET A 571 -9.87 18.85 -29.40
CA MET A 571 -10.17 19.47 -30.70
C MET A 571 -9.19 20.57 -31.09
N SER A 572 -8.45 21.14 -30.12
CA SER A 572 -7.62 22.32 -30.36
C SER A 572 -6.15 22.18 -29.94
N ARG A 573 -5.87 21.43 -28.86
CA ARG A 573 -4.52 21.34 -28.29
C ARG A 573 -3.85 19.98 -28.60
N ASN A 574 -4.58 18.87 -28.49
CA ASN A 574 -4.01 17.55 -28.68
C ASN A 574 -3.83 17.24 -30.17
N PRO A 575 -2.60 17.04 -30.68
CA PRO A 575 -2.35 16.78 -32.10
C PRO A 575 -2.69 15.36 -32.51
N THR A 576 -2.92 14.46 -31.56
CA THR A 576 -3.25 13.05 -31.82
C THR A 576 -4.74 12.78 -31.68
N PRO A 577 -5.27 11.70 -32.27
CA PRO A 577 -6.65 11.32 -32.04
C PRO A 577 -6.91 10.61 -30.72
N PHE A 578 -5.91 10.46 -29.86
CA PHE A 578 -6.00 9.72 -28.60
C PHE A 578 -5.65 10.62 -27.42
N ALA A 579 -6.44 10.56 -26.34
CA ALA A 579 -6.21 11.28 -25.10
C ALA A 579 -6.51 10.43 -23.86
N TRP A 580 -5.77 10.70 -22.79
CA TRP A 580 -5.91 10.12 -21.47
C TRP A 580 -6.14 11.23 -20.47
N TYR A 581 -7.12 11.06 -19.60
CA TYR A 581 -7.44 12.01 -18.54
C TYR A 581 -7.50 11.31 -17.21
N ARG A 582 -6.87 11.90 -16.20
CA ARG A 582 -6.89 11.38 -14.84
C ARG A 582 -8.06 11.99 -14.07
N ASP A 583 -8.83 11.14 -13.44
CA ASP A 583 -9.76 11.54 -12.39
C ASP A 583 -9.41 10.82 -11.09
N ILE A 584 -9.65 11.53 -9.99
CA ILE A 584 -9.29 11.06 -8.66
C ILE A 584 -10.57 10.78 -7.91
N LEU A 585 -10.83 9.49 -7.60
CA LEU A 585 -11.91 9.03 -6.73
C LEU A 585 -13.30 9.56 -7.15
N LYS A 586 -13.56 9.62 -8.47
CA LYS A 586 -14.86 10.02 -9.00
C LYS A 586 -15.81 8.83 -9.13
N SER A 587 -17.12 9.09 -9.00
CA SER A 587 -18.14 8.06 -9.15
C SER A 587 -18.44 7.75 -10.62
N PRO A 588 -18.91 6.54 -10.95
CA PRO A 588 -19.44 6.23 -12.29
C PRO A 588 -20.52 7.20 -12.77
N THR A 589 -21.44 7.64 -11.89
CA THR A 589 -22.42 8.67 -12.21
C THR A 589 -21.78 9.98 -12.66
N TRP A 590 -20.68 10.41 -12.00
CA TRP A 590 -19.95 11.60 -12.42
C TRP A 590 -19.39 11.46 -13.84
N HIS A 591 -18.85 10.29 -14.21
CA HIS A 591 -18.36 10.03 -15.58
C HIS A 591 -19.49 10.08 -16.60
N LYS A 592 -20.68 9.58 -16.25
CA LYS A 592 -21.87 9.68 -17.12
C LYS A 592 -22.25 11.14 -17.39
N GLU A 593 -22.21 11.99 -16.37
CA GLU A 593 -22.49 13.43 -16.51
C GLU A 593 -21.46 14.10 -17.42
N VAL A 594 -20.16 13.80 -17.25
CA VAL A 594 -19.10 14.30 -18.14
C VAL A 594 -19.33 13.85 -19.59
N MET A 595 -19.57 12.55 -19.82
CA MET A 595 -19.76 12.01 -21.16
C MET A 595 -21.05 12.51 -21.82
N ALA A 596 -22.14 12.67 -21.06
CA ALA A 596 -23.36 13.27 -21.58
C ALA A 596 -23.11 14.69 -22.11
N LYS A 597 -22.33 15.49 -21.37
CA LYS A 597 -21.98 16.84 -21.82
C LYS A 597 -21.00 16.86 -22.98
N ILE A 598 -20.03 15.95 -23.03
CA ILE A 598 -19.15 15.81 -24.20
C ILE A 598 -19.95 15.48 -25.44
N ASN A 599 -20.88 14.52 -25.37
CA ASN A 599 -21.73 14.12 -26.51
C ASN A 599 -22.61 15.25 -27.02
N GLU A 600 -23.05 16.15 -26.13
CA GLU A 600 -23.80 17.36 -26.51
C GLU A 600 -22.91 18.38 -27.26
N LEU A 601 -21.66 18.56 -26.80
CA LEU A 601 -20.75 19.57 -27.33
C LEU A 601 -20.00 19.08 -28.58
N GLU A 602 -19.53 17.82 -28.58
CA GLU A 602 -18.67 17.25 -29.62
C GLU A 602 -18.83 15.72 -29.74
N PRO A 603 -19.82 15.23 -30.48
CA PRO A 603 -20.13 13.81 -30.55
C PRO A 603 -19.09 12.94 -31.27
N ARG A 604 -18.03 13.54 -31.84
CA ARG A 604 -16.89 12.80 -32.42
C ARG A 604 -15.90 12.28 -31.39
N ILE A 605 -16.05 12.69 -30.13
CA ILE A 605 -15.20 12.19 -29.03
C ILE A 605 -15.85 10.94 -28.44
N GLU A 606 -15.15 9.82 -28.53
CA GLU A 606 -15.62 8.51 -28.08
C GLU A 606 -14.80 8.06 -26.84
N LEU A 607 -15.49 7.66 -25.77
CA LEU A 607 -14.89 6.96 -24.65
C LEU A 607 -14.74 5.48 -24.97
N LEU A 608 -13.54 4.94 -24.86
CA LEU A 608 -13.24 3.54 -25.15
C LEU A 608 -12.92 2.75 -23.88
N ASP A 609 -13.17 1.45 -23.92
CA ASP A 609 -12.60 0.50 -22.96
C ASP A 609 -11.07 0.41 -23.12
N ALA A 610 -10.38 0.05 -22.04
CA ALA A 610 -8.92 0.03 -22.02
C ALA A 610 -8.28 -0.88 -23.08
N PRO A 611 -8.71 -2.15 -23.26
CA PRO A 611 -8.19 -3.00 -24.32
C PRO A 611 -8.35 -2.39 -25.71
N THR A 612 -9.53 -1.85 -26.03
CA THR A 612 -9.81 -1.20 -27.32
C THR A 612 -8.94 0.03 -27.52
N PHE A 613 -8.87 0.91 -26.52
CA PHE A 613 -8.09 2.15 -26.61
C PHE A 613 -6.60 1.89 -26.86
N PHE A 614 -5.97 1.04 -26.04
CA PHE A 614 -4.54 0.78 -26.16
C PHE A 614 -4.18 -0.03 -27.41
N GLU A 615 -5.05 -0.95 -27.85
CA GLU A 615 -4.84 -1.68 -29.10
C GLU A 615 -4.93 -0.76 -30.33
N LEU A 616 -5.94 0.11 -30.37
CA LEU A 616 -6.07 1.09 -31.47
C LEU A 616 -4.91 2.07 -31.49
N TYR A 617 -4.49 2.58 -30.31
CA TYR A 617 -3.35 3.48 -30.21
C TYR A 617 -2.05 2.81 -30.67
N ARG A 618 -1.79 1.57 -30.26
CA ARG A 618 -0.64 0.78 -30.73
C ARG A 618 -0.63 0.61 -32.24
N ARG A 619 -1.76 0.24 -32.86
CA ARG A 619 -1.88 0.07 -34.31
C ARG A 619 -1.70 1.39 -35.03
N TRP A 620 -2.34 2.45 -34.56
CA TRP A 620 -2.20 3.77 -35.11
C TRP A 620 -0.76 4.28 -35.09
N LEU A 621 -0.02 4.05 -34.01
CA LEU A 621 1.41 4.38 -33.92
C LEU A 621 2.24 3.60 -34.98
N LYS A 622 1.95 2.32 -35.22
CA LYS A 622 2.62 1.54 -36.27
C LYS A 622 2.35 2.09 -37.68
N GLU A 623 1.20 2.66 -37.90
CA GLU A 623 0.81 3.29 -39.17
C GLU A 623 1.33 4.73 -39.32
N ASN A 624 1.75 5.37 -38.20
CA ASN A 624 2.19 6.76 -38.14
C ASN A 624 3.59 6.87 -37.50
N PRO A 625 4.68 6.57 -38.26
CA PRO A 625 6.03 6.51 -37.70
C PRO A 625 6.50 7.82 -37.05
N ASP A 626 6.09 8.97 -37.56
CA ASP A 626 6.44 10.28 -36.98
C ASP A 626 5.82 10.46 -35.59
N ALA A 627 4.57 10.03 -35.39
CA ALA A 627 3.92 10.01 -34.10
C ALA A 627 4.60 9.00 -33.16
N ALA A 628 4.95 7.81 -33.65
CA ALA A 628 5.69 6.80 -32.89
C ALA A 628 7.06 7.29 -32.41
N ALA A 629 7.73 8.11 -33.23
CA ALA A 629 9.01 8.74 -32.89
C ALA A 629 8.87 9.99 -32.00
N GLY A 630 7.63 10.41 -31.66
CA GLY A 630 7.35 11.62 -30.89
C GLY A 630 7.73 12.91 -31.61
N LEU A 631 7.60 12.93 -32.95
CA LEU A 631 7.82 14.12 -33.78
C LEU A 631 6.56 14.97 -33.93
N ILE A 632 5.41 14.41 -33.55
CA ILE A 632 4.11 15.08 -33.48
C ILE A 632 3.78 15.23 -31.98
N GLU A 633 3.80 16.46 -31.48
CA GLU A 633 3.53 16.80 -30.05
C GLU A 633 2.25 17.61 -29.93
#